data_be3ed80c9b67de1e8af16d0795b6b091
#
_entry.id   be3ed80c9b67de1e8af16d0795b6b091
#
_cell.length_a   1.000
_cell.length_b   1.000
_cell.length_c   1.000
_cell.angle_alpha   90.00
_cell.angle_beta   90.00
_cell.angle_gamma   90.00
#
_symmetry.space_group_name_H-M   'P 1'
#
loop_
_entity.id
_entity.type
_entity.pdbx_description
1 polymer ?
#
loop_
_entity_poly.entity_id
_entity_poly.type
_entity_poly.pdbx_seq_one_letter_code
_entity_poly.pdbx_strand_id
1 'polypeptide(L)'
;MALSMNAPTHRNVIDQKTTLTMGDGFVPISSDTVPILQTLRKLFKVGNTTESQITAVNDLIGNVNLYNESLEEVVEKVAFDRWAFGNAIVELRKTTRNGEEITYIYHTPLENTAIKKANSNNIIEAIGVCQNWDIEGFSDVNVTEIPMYPNFSADGRSAIHIKNYAPNFFYWGLPENIAGRFWAEIEYRIPKYNITKFKNGFTPSALIQAYGALTPEDAQKMKKSFEDTFSDTGNNSKILLQVLRSKEDSADVHILEDKSEGNFLDLQKMAAQAAVTAGRSTMALTGIAQGGKLGSNQQIRDELEFVINTSIKPFRRKLVQKIVNPFIAENRKQNTKLGNVMLHIANSNPISMASLIVPKDALDRNELREVLGYEAQEEEMPQNTEE
;
A
#
# COMPACT_ATOMS: atom_id res chain seq x y z
N MET A 1 -11.83 0.22 6.98
CA MET A 1 -11.57 0.45 5.53
C MET A 1 -11.38 1.93 5.21
N ALA A 2 -12.37 2.79 5.42
CA ALA A 2 -12.29 4.22 5.07
C ALA A 2 -11.09 4.98 5.68
N LEU A 3 -10.67 4.68 6.89
CA LEU A 3 -9.58 5.40 7.57
C LEU A 3 -8.21 5.14 6.94
N SER A 4 -7.87 3.89 6.65
CA SER A 4 -6.57 3.56 6.03
C SER A 4 -6.44 4.12 4.61
N MET A 5 -7.57 4.29 3.91
CA MET A 5 -7.60 4.81 2.55
C MET A 5 -7.56 6.33 2.49
N ASN A 6 -8.06 7.02 3.53
CA ASN A 6 -8.24 8.48 3.56
C ASN A 6 -7.24 9.22 4.46
N ALA A 7 -6.43 8.51 5.24
CA ALA A 7 -5.35 9.08 6.03
C ALA A 7 -4.05 9.07 5.20
N PRO A 8 -3.53 10.24 4.76
CA PRO A 8 -2.47 10.32 3.75
C PRO A 8 -1.21 9.55 4.13
N THR A 9 -0.72 9.69 5.36
CA THR A 9 0.51 9.02 5.79
C THR A 9 0.32 7.51 5.92
N HIS A 10 -0.83 7.06 6.44
CA HIS A 10 -1.16 5.64 6.52
C HIS A 10 -1.23 5.01 5.13
N ARG A 11 -1.89 5.69 4.19
CA ARG A 11 -1.99 5.23 2.80
C ARG A 11 -0.61 5.15 2.14
N ASN A 12 0.21 6.17 2.30
CA ASN A 12 1.56 6.21 1.75
C ASN A 12 2.41 5.04 2.26
N VAL A 13 2.37 4.74 3.56
CA VAL A 13 3.09 3.58 4.12
C VAL A 13 2.62 2.25 3.51
N ILE A 14 1.31 2.08 3.29
CA ILE A 14 0.75 0.88 2.65
C ILE A 14 1.25 0.77 1.21
N ASP A 15 1.13 1.84 0.43
CA ASP A 15 1.54 1.88 -0.97
C ASP A 15 3.05 1.60 -1.13
N GLN A 16 3.90 2.21 -0.29
CA GLN A 16 5.34 1.93 -0.26
C GLN A 16 5.65 0.47 0.05
N LYS A 17 5.01 -0.10 1.07
CA LYS A 17 5.22 -1.52 1.42
C LYS A 17 4.74 -2.44 0.31
N THR A 18 3.68 -2.08 -0.39
CA THR A 18 3.18 -2.81 -1.55
C THR A 18 4.22 -2.79 -2.67
N THR A 19 4.70 -1.61 -3.06
CA THR A 19 5.75 -1.45 -4.08
C THR A 19 7.04 -2.18 -3.68
N LEU A 20 7.49 -2.02 -2.44
CA LEU A 20 8.66 -2.75 -1.94
C LEU A 20 8.44 -4.27 -1.90
N THR A 21 7.21 -4.74 -1.73
CA THR A 21 6.91 -6.17 -1.78
C THR A 21 7.07 -6.71 -3.20
N MET A 22 6.69 -5.96 -4.22
CA MET A 22 6.85 -6.36 -5.62
C MET A 22 8.30 -6.30 -6.08
N GLY A 23 9.07 -5.33 -5.58
CA GLY A 23 10.46 -5.14 -6.00
C GLY A 23 10.57 -4.91 -7.51
N ASP A 24 11.52 -5.57 -8.16
CA ASP A 24 11.70 -5.56 -9.62
C ASP A 24 11.00 -6.76 -10.29
N GLY A 25 9.99 -7.33 -9.62
CA GLY A 25 9.16 -8.41 -10.15
C GLY A 25 9.69 -9.82 -9.88
N PHE A 26 9.08 -10.78 -10.56
CA PHE A 26 9.41 -12.20 -10.44
C PHE A 26 10.50 -12.60 -11.42
N VAL A 27 11.60 -13.11 -10.88
CA VAL A 27 12.72 -13.60 -11.67
C VAL A 27 12.82 -15.11 -11.51
N PRO A 28 12.80 -15.90 -12.62
CA PRO A 28 13.03 -17.32 -12.55
C PRO A 28 14.50 -17.60 -12.19
N ILE A 29 14.72 -18.48 -11.23
CA ILE A 29 16.06 -18.87 -10.81
C ILE A 29 16.65 -19.84 -11.84
N SER A 30 17.62 -19.37 -12.60
CA SER A 30 18.44 -20.17 -13.53
C SER A 30 19.79 -20.51 -12.91
N SER A 31 20.45 -21.59 -13.41
CA SER A 31 21.74 -22.03 -12.90
C SER A 31 22.89 -21.05 -13.12
N ASP A 32 22.74 -20.17 -14.10
CA ASP A 32 23.90 -19.50 -14.70
C ASP A 32 24.07 -18.05 -14.28
N THR A 33 23.08 -17.49 -13.57
CA THR A 33 23.02 -16.04 -13.38
C THR A 33 23.62 -15.48 -12.08
N VAL A 34 23.80 -16.25 -10.99
CA VAL A 34 24.40 -15.70 -9.77
C VAL A 34 25.02 -16.79 -8.86
N PRO A 35 26.27 -16.64 -8.35
CA PRO A 35 26.94 -17.62 -7.47
C PRO A 35 26.14 -17.96 -6.19
N ILE A 36 25.43 -17.00 -5.59
CA ILE A 36 24.56 -17.21 -4.44
C ILE A 36 23.40 -18.15 -4.77
N LEU A 37 22.86 -18.10 -5.99
CA LEU A 37 21.78 -18.96 -6.45
C LEU A 37 22.24 -20.39 -6.68
N GLN A 38 23.50 -20.61 -7.07
CA GLN A 38 24.08 -21.96 -7.12
C GLN A 38 24.14 -22.61 -5.74
N THR A 39 24.46 -21.84 -4.70
CA THR A 39 24.45 -22.30 -3.30
C THR A 39 23.04 -22.62 -2.84
N LEU A 40 22.06 -21.77 -3.15
CA LEU A 40 20.66 -22.02 -2.86
C LEU A 40 20.11 -23.24 -3.60
N ARG A 41 20.48 -23.47 -4.85
CA ARG A 41 20.11 -24.67 -5.61
C ARG A 41 20.66 -25.95 -4.99
N LYS A 42 21.92 -25.96 -4.57
CA LYS A 42 22.51 -27.09 -3.84
C LYS A 42 21.75 -27.36 -2.55
N LEU A 43 21.36 -26.30 -1.83
CA LEU A 43 20.61 -26.41 -0.59
C LEU A 43 19.19 -26.96 -0.78
N PHE A 44 18.51 -26.57 -1.87
CA PHE A 44 17.13 -26.97 -2.18
C PHE A 44 17.04 -28.16 -3.15
N LYS A 45 18.16 -28.73 -3.56
CA LYS A 45 18.22 -29.85 -4.54
C LYS A 45 17.46 -29.58 -5.84
N VAL A 46 17.48 -28.35 -6.32
CA VAL A 46 16.83 -27.94 -7.59
C VAL A 46 17.73 -28.37 -8.75
N GLY A 47 17.17 -29.13 -9.69
CA GLY A 47 17.89 -29.56 -10.90
C GLY A 47 18.27 -28.40 -11.84
N ASN A 48 19.08 -28.67 -12.84
CA ASN A 48 19.43 -27.69 -13.87
C ASN A 48 18.18 -27.19 -14.59
N THR A 49 18.04 -25.87 -14.75
CA THR A 49 16.95 -25.23 -15.46
C THR A 49 17.40 -24.88 -16.87
N THR A 50 16.62 -25.26 -17.86
CA THR A 50 16.90 -24.94 -19.28
C THR A 50 16.26 -23.60 -19.65
N GLU A 51 16.80 -22.95 -20.68
CA GLU A 51 16.26 -21.69 -21.22
C GLU A 51 14.79 -21.84 -21.65
N SER A 52 14.43 -22.97 -22.27
CA SER A 52 13.04 -23.27 -22.65
C SER A 52 12.10 -23.36 -21.44
N GLN A 53 12.58 -23.82 -20.28
CA GLN A 53 11.78 -23.84 -19.04
C GLN A 53 11.61 -22.44 -18.48
N ILE A 54 12.62 -21.59 -18.57
CA ILE A 54 12.54 -20.18 -18.16
C ILE A 54 11.52 -19.45 -19.02
N THR A 55 11.57 -19.63 -20.35
CA THR A 55 10.61 -19.04 -21.28
C THR A 55 9.18 -19.51 -20.97
N ALA A 56 8.97 -20.82 -20.76
CA ALA A 56 7.65 -21.35 -20.44
C ALA A 56 7.10 -20.81 -19.10
N VAL A 57 7.96 -20.53 -18.11
CA VAL A 57 7.54 -19.92 -16.84
C VAL A 57 7.24 -18.44 -17.06
N ASN A 58 8.04 -17.71 -17.83
CA ASN A 58 7.78 -16.30 -18.15
C ASN A 58 6.46 -16.13 -18.89
N ASP A 59 6.14 -17.01 -19.85
CA ASP A 59 4.86 -17.02 -20.54
C ASP A 59 3.68 -17.28 -19.57
N LEU A 60 3.86 -18.21 -18.63
CA LEU A 60 2.84 -18.50 -17.61
C LEU A 60 2.60 -17.32 -16.67
N ILE A 61 3.67 -16.68 -16.18
CA ILE A 61 3.52 -15.56 -15.24
C ILE A 61 3.11 -14.25 -15.91
N GLY A 62 3.33 -14.13 -17.22
CA GLY A 62 2.93 -12.96 -18.01
C GLY A 62 1.42 -12.86 -18.25
N ASN A 63 0.68 -14.00 -18.16
CA ASN A 63 -0.76 -14.01 -18.31
C ASN A 63 -1.36 -15.14 -17.46
N VAL A 64 -1.77 -14.77 -16.25
CA VAL A 64 -2.20 -15.74 -15.22
C VAL A 64 -3.70 -15.93 -15.10
N ASN A 65 -4.51 -15.16 -15.85
CA ASN A 65 -5.98 -15.28 -15.81
C ASN A 65 -6.66 -14.73 -17.07
N LEU A 66 -7.99 -14.83 -17.11
CA LEU A 66 -8.78 -14.38 -18.26
C LEU A 66 -8.87 -12.84 -18.41
N TYR A 67 -8.41 -12.08 -17.41
CA TYR A 67 -8.34 -10.62 -17.49
C TYR A 67 -7.02 -10.12 -18.11
N ASN A 68 -6.17 -11.05 -18.57
CA ASN A 68 -4.81 -10.79 -19.08
C ASN A 68 -3.90 -10.12 -18.05
N GLU A 69 -4.11 -10.44 -16.78
CA GLU A 69 -3.24 -9.95 -15.70
C GLU A 69 -1.96 -10.79 -15.63
N SER A 70 -0.85 -10.14 -15.30
CA SER A 70 0.38 -10.81 -14.93
C SER A 70 0.31 -11.32 -13.48
N LEU A 71 1.21 -12.24 -13.12
CA LEU A 71 1.36 -12.67 -11.74
C LEU A 71 1.71 -11.49 -10.81
N GLU A 72 2.46 -10.54 -11.31
CA GLU A 72 2.84 -9.33 -10.59
C GLU A 72 1.61 -8.49 -10.22
N GLU A 73 0.73 -8.22 -11.18
CA GLU A 73 -0.51 -7.45 -10.93
C GLU A 73 -1.43 -8.14 -9.91
N VAL A 74 -1.56 -9.45 -9.98
CA VAL A 74 -2.35 -10.21 -8.99
C VAL A 74 -1.70 -10.13 -7.60
N VAL A 75 -0.39 -10.31 -7.53
CA VAL A 75 0.35 -10.29 -6.26
C VAL A 75 0.45 -8.89 -5.66
N GLU A 76 0.47 -7.85 -6.48
CA GLU A 76 0.39 -6.46 -6.01
C GLU A 76 -0.93 -6.21 -5.25
N LYS A 77 -2.06 -6.64 -5.80
CA LYS A 77 -3.36 -6.58 -5.12
C LYS A 77 -3.37 -7.35 -3.80
N VAL A 78 -2.79 -8.55 -3.81
CA VAL A 78 -2.61 -9.37 -2.60
C VAL A 78 -1.73 -8.67 -1.56
N ALA A 79 -0.64 -8.05 -1.98
CA ALA A 79 0.25 -7.32 -1.10
C ALA A 79 -0.44 -6.10 -0.50
N PHE A 80 -1.17 -5.35 -1.31
CA PHE A 80 -1.95 -4.22 -0.85
C PHE A 80 -2.97 -4.63 0.22
N ASP A 81 -3.81 -5.63 -0.06
CA ASP A 81 -4.82 -6.13 0.89
C ASP A 81 -4.18 -6.61 2.20
N ARG A 82 -3.06 -7.32 2.10
CA ARG A 82 -2.35 -7.81 3.28
C ARG A 82 -1.78 -6.67 4.13
N TRP A 83 -1.25 -5.60 3.53
CA TRP A 83 -0.73 -4.46 4.28
C TRP A 83 -1.85 -3.58 4.82
N ALA A 84 -2.91 -3.36 4.04
CA ALA A 84 -4.03 -2.50 4.41
C ALA A 84 -4.97 -3.14 5.44
N PHE A 85 -5.28 -4.44 5.28
CA PHE A 85 -6.34 -5.12 6.04
C PHE A 85 -5.85 -6.31 6.85
N GLY A 86 -4.58 -6.68 6.72
CA GLY A 86 -4.01 -7.83 7.41
C GLY A 86 -4.45 -9.18 6.85
N ASN A 87 -5.14 -9.20 5.73
CA ASN A 87 -5.67 -10.38 5.06
C ASN A 87 -5.50 -10.22 3.55
N ALA A 88 -5.38 -11.34 2.84
CA ALA A 88 -5.47 -11.38 1.39
C ALA A 88 -5.97 -12.75 0.96
N ILE A 89 -6.77 -12.79 -0.08
CA ILE A 89 -7.35 -14.02 -0.61
C ILE A 89 -7.11 -14.09 -2.11
N VAL A 90 -6.69 -15.26 -2.57
CA VAL A 90 -6.62 -15.60 -3.98
C VAL A 90 -7.43 -16.85 -4.27
N GLU A 91 -7.93 -16.93 -5.46
CA GLU A 91 -8.60 -18.10 -5.99
C GLU A 91 -7.75 -18.75 -7.08
N LEU A 92 -7.49 -20.04 -6.96
CA LEU A 92 -7.00 -20.88 -8.03
C LEU A 92 -8.19 -21.49 -8.77
N ARG A 93 -8.18 -21.41 -10.10
CA ARG A 93 -9.26 -21.94 -10.92
C ARG A 93 -8.71 -22.79 -12.05
N LYS A 94 -9.01 -24.09 -12.01
CA LYS A 94 -8.69 -25.04 -13.07
C LYS A 94 -9.67 -24.87 -14.21
N THR A 95 -9.16 -24.84 -15.43
CA THR A 95 -9.97 -24.76 -16.64
C THR A 95 -9.27 -25.52 -17.76
N THR A 96 -10.03 -25.92 -18.77
CA THR A 96 -9.48 -26.54 -19.97
C THR A 96 -9.44 -25.52 -21.10
N ARG A 97 -8.26 -25.28 -21.66
CA ARG A 97 -8.05 -24.40 -22.81
C ARG A 97 -7.32 -25.19 -23.89
N ASN A 98 -7.90 -25.29 -25.09
CA ASN A 98 -7.35 -26.04 -26.21
C ASN A 98 -7.02 -27.51 -25.90
N GLY A 99 -7.80 -28.16 -25.00
CA GLY A 99 -7.58 -29.53 -24.58
C GLY A 99 -6.57 -29.74 -23.47
N GLU A 100 -5.89 -28.69 -23.02
CA GLU A 100 -4.97 -28.73 -21.90
C GLU A 100 -5.61 -28.12 -20.66
N GLU A 101 -5.41 -28.75 -19.51
CA GLU A 101 -5.85 -28.20 -18.22
C GLU A 101 -4.84 -27.13 -17.77
N ILE A 102 -5.33 -25.93 -17.46
CA ILE A 102 -4.54 -24.81 -16.96
C ILE A 102 -5.15 -24.35 -15.65
N THR A 103 -4.30 -24.00 -14.70
CA THR A 103 -4.72 -23.38 -13.45
C THR A 103 -4.49 -21.87 -13.55
N TYR A 104 -5.56 -21.10 -13.48
CA TYR A 104 -5.52 -19.64 -13.36
C TYR A 104 -5.47 -19.21 -11.91
N ILE A 105 -4.99 -17.98 -11.67
CA ILE A 105 -4.99 -17.34 -10.35
C ILE A 105 -5.68 -15.99 -10.44
N TYR A 106 -6.56 -15.71 -9.48
CA TYR A 106 -7.31 -14.47 -9.37
C TYR A 106 -7.16 -13.90 -7.96
N HIS A 107 -7.04 -12.59 -7.85
CA HIS A 107 -7.25 -11.90 -6.60
C HIS A 107 -8.75 -11.90 -6.26
N THR A 108 -9.10 -12.20 -5.01
CA THR A 108 -10.47 -12.16 -4.53
C THR A 108 -10.63 -11.01 -3.55
N PRO A 109 -11.45 -9.98 -3.88
CA PRO A 109 -11.67 -8.83 -3.01
C PRO A 109 -12.23 -9.27 -1.64
N LEU A 110 -11.66 -8.68 -0.57
CA LEU A 110 -12.04 -9.06 0.79
C LEU A 110 -13.49 -8.71 1.14
N GLU A 111 -14.01 -7.62 0.58
CA GLU A 111 -15.40 -7.19 0.75
C GLU A 111 -16.41 -8.21 0.20
N ASN A 112 -16.00 -9.00 -0.79
CA ASN A 112 -16.84 -10.03 -1.41
C ASN A 112 -16.72 -11.39 -0.72
N THR A 113 -15.97 -11.48 0.39
CA THR A 113 -15.58 -12.75 0.99
C THR A 113 -16.03 -12.88 2.44
N ALA A 114 -16.56 -14.05 2.79
CA ALA A 114 -16.78 -14.47 4.16
C ALA A 114 -16.07 -15.81 4.43
N ILE A 115 -15.58 -16.00 5.63
CA ILE A 115 -14.92 -17.24 6.02
C ILE A 115 -15.96 -18.18 6.62
N LYS A 116 -16.07 -19.40 6.09
CA LYS A 116 -16.95 -20.43 6.63
C LYS A 116 -16.55 -20.79 8.06
N LYS A 117 -17.55 -21.03 8.90
CA LYS A 117 -17.33 -21.51 10.26
C LYS A 117 -16.46 -22.78 10.25
N ALA A 118 -15.45 -22.80 11.13
CA ALA A 118 -14.61 -23.96 11.29
C ALA A 118 -15.41 -25.21 11.67
N ASN A 119 -14.95 -26.36 11.19
CA ASN A 119 -15.51 -27.66 11.55
C ASN A 119 -15.23 -28.05 13.01
N SER A 120 -15.69 -29.23 13.44
CA SER A 120 -15.48 -29.78 14.79
C SER A 120 -14.00 -29.91 15.19
N ASN A 121 -13.11 -29.97 14.20
CA ASN A 121 -11.65 -30.06 14.40
C ASN A 121 -10.97 -28.69 14.37
N ASN A 122 -11.73 -27.57 14.43
CA ASN A 122 -11.21 -26.21 14.31
C ASN A 122 -10.48 -25.92 12.99
N ILE A 123 -10.88 -26.57 11.89
CA ILE A 123 -10.32 -26.36 10.57
C ILE A 123 -11.30 -25.55 9.74
N ILE A 124 -10.82 -24.47 9.11
CA ILE A 124 -11.54 -23.68 8.13
C ILE A 124 -11.43 -24.41 6.78
N GLU A 125 -12.54 -24.93 6.28
CA GLU A 125 -12.55 -25.77 5.08
C GLU A 125 -12.85 -24.99 3.80
N ALA A 126 -13.55 -23.85 3.90
CA ALA A 126 -13.99 -23.08 2.75
C ALA A 126 -14.17 -21.60 3.07
N ILE A 127 -14.28 -20.82 2.01
CA ILE A 127 -14.77 -19.44 2.02
C ILE A 127 -16.06 -19.35 1.23
N GLY A 128 -16.91 -18.39 1.58
CA GLY A 128 -18.06 -17.98 0.78
C GLY A 128 -17.71 -16.70 0.02
N VAL A 129 -18.04 -16.65 -1.26
CA VAL A 129 -17.86 -15.44 -2.10
C VAL A 129 -19.23 -14.98 -2.59
N CYS A 130 -19.54 -13.71 -2.35
CA CYS A 130 -20.77 -13.07 -2.79
C CYS A 130 -20.47 -11.62 -3.19
N GLN A 131 -21.10 -11.14 -4.25
CA GLN A 131 -20.87 -9.77 -4.73
C GLN A 131 -21.47 -8.70 -3.81
N ASN A 132 -22.51 -9.03 -3.08
CA ASN A 132 -23.18 -8.08 -2.20
C ASN A 132 -23.73 -8.80 -0.96
N TRP A 133 -23.11 -8.54 0.19
CA TRP A 133 -23.50 -9.11 1.48
C TRP A 133 -24.57 -8.27 2.22
N ASP A 134 -24.86 -7.05 1.74
CA ASP A 134 -25.74 -6.07 2.41
C ASP A 134 -27.18 -6.09 1.89
N ILE A 135 -27.55 -7.09 1.05
CA ILE A 135 -28.92 -7.19 0.52
C ILE A 135 -29.86 -7.68 1.62
N GLU A 136 -30.90 -6.92 1.93
CA GLU A 136 -32.01 -7.37 2.76
C GLU A 136 -32.65 -8.62 2.14
N GLY A 137 -32.81 -9.68 2.94
CA GLY A 137 -33.30 -10.97 2.45
C GLY A 137 -32.23 -11.83 1.80
N PHE A 138 -30.95 -11.62 2.17
CA PHE A 138 -29.84 -12.47 1.75
C PHE A 138 -30.18 -13.96 1.88
N SER A 139 -30.00 -14.70 0.81
CA SER A 139 -30.19 -16.14 0.76
C SER A 139 -28.87 -16.82 0.42
N ASP A 140 -28.59 -17.96 1.03
CA ASP A 140 -27.40 -18.78 0.77
C ASP A 140 -27.22 -19.15 -0.72
N VAL A 141 -28.27 -19.02 -1.52
CA VAL A 141 -28.24 -19.29 -2.97
C VAL A 141 -27.27 -18.36 -3.72
N ASN A 142 -27.02 -17.18 -3.21
CA ASN A 142 -26.12 -16.19 -3.83
C ASN A 142 -24.66 -16.33 -3.39
N VAL A 143 -24.37 -17.27 -2.49
CA VAL A 143 -23.01 -17.51 -1.98
C VAL A 143 -22.39 -18.67 -2.75
N THR A 144 -21.26 -18.39 -3.38
CA THR A 144 -20.43 -19.46 -3.94
C THR A 144 -19.44 -19.93 -2.88
N GLU A 145 -19.55 -21.18 -2.46
CA GLU A 145 -18.61 -21.79 -1.52
C GLU A 145 -17.39 -22.32 -2.28
N ILE A 146 -16.18 -21.87 -1.87
CA ILE A 146 -14.92 -22.27 -2.47
C ILE A 146 -14.08 -22.96 -1.40
N PRO A 147 -13.68 -24.23 -1.58
CA PRO A 147 -12.87 -24.95 -0.62
C PRO A 147 -11.46 -24.35 -0.49
N MET A 148 -10.86 -24.53 0.69
CA MET A 148 -9.48 -24.09 0.92
C MET A 148 -8.50 -25.04 0.23
N TYR A 149 -7.48 -24.49 -0.40
CA TYR A 149 -6.37 -25.24 -0.97
C TYR A 149 -5.72 -26.18 0.10
N PRO A 150 -5.37 -27.43 -0.24
CA PRO A 150 -5.24 -28.01 -1.57
C PRO A 150 -6.51 -28.64 -2.17
N ASN A 151 -7.67 -28.50 -1.55
CA ASN A 151 -8.91 -29.08 -2.06
C ASN A 151 -9.50 -28.17 -3.16
N PHE A 152 -10.07 -28.79 -4.17
CA PHE A 152 -10.76 -28.11 -5.26
C PHE A 152 -12.24 -28.52 -5.26
N SER A 153 -13.13 -27.57 -5.59
CA SER A 153 -14.54 -27.86 -5.83
C SER A 153 -14.73 -28.62 -7.15
N ALA A 154 -15.94 -29.10 -7.39
CA ALA A 154 -16.27 -29.84 -8.64
C ALA A 154 -16.07 -28.98 -9.91
N ASP A 155 -16.23 -27.66 -9.82
CA ASP A 155 -15.98 -26.68 -10.86
C ASP A 155 -14.51 -26.17 -10.90
N GLY A 156 -13.60 -26.85 -10.21
CA GLY A 156 -12.16 -26.60 -10.27
C GLY A 156 -11.68 -25.38 -9.50
N ARG A 157 -12.43 -24.89 -8.49
CA ARG A 157 -12.08 -23.69 -7.70
C ARG A 157 -11.44 -24.06 -6.37
N SER A 158 -10.46 -23.31 -5.94
CA SER A 158 -9.79 -23.45 -4.64
C SER A 158 -9.32 -22.09 -4.13
N ALA A 159 -9.40 -21.84 -2.84
CA ALA A 159 -9.04 -20.57 -2.24
C ALA A 159 -7.80 -20.69 -1.36
N ILE A 160 -6.97 -19.67 -1.37
CA ILE A 160 -5.83 -19.51 -0.46
C ILE A 160 -6.00 -18.23 0.32
N HIS A 161 -6.02 -18.32 1.64
CA HIS A 161 -6.10 -17.18 2.53
C HIS A 161 -4.75 -16.94 3.23
N ILE A 162 -4.18 -15.77 3.05
CA ILE A 162 -3.03 -15.29 3.79
C ILE A 162 -3.51 -14.27 4.82
N LYS A 163 -3.24 -14.53 6.09
CA LYS A 163 -3.60 -13.60 7.17
C LYS A 163 -2.39 -13.24 8.03
N ASN A 164 -2.45 -12.03 8.59
CA ASN A 164 -1.56 -11.61 9.64
C ASN A 164 -2.06 -12.16 10.97
N TYR A 165 -1.19 -12.92 11.65
CA TYR A 165 -1.58 -13.48 12.94
C TYR A 165 -1.84 -12.39 13.97
N ALA A 166 -2.98 -12.50 14.65
CA ALA A 166 -3.32 -11.70 15.82
C ALA A 166 -3.96 -12.60 16.88
N PRO A 167 -3.54 -12.50 18.14
CA PRO A 167 -4.18 -13.23 19.23
C PRO A 167 -5.70 -12.96 19.28
N ASN A 168 -6.48 -13.97 19.58
CA ASN A 168 -7.95 -13.92 19.65
C ASN A 168 -8.70 -13.66 18.33
N PHE A 169 -7.99 -13.57 17.20
CA PHE A 169 -8.56 -13.44 15.85
C PHE A 169 -8.33 -14.71 15.05
N PHE A 170 -9.25 -15.68 15.21
CA PHE A 170 -9.09 -16.99 14.60
C PHE A 170 -9.37 -16.98 13.08
N TYR A 171 -10.43 -16.32 12.64
CA TYR A 171 -10.85 -16.31 11.23
C TYR A 171 -10.05 -15.29 10.42
N TRP A 172 -10.02 -14.05 10.84
CA TRP A 172 -9.36 -12.95 10.16
C TRP A 172 -8.06 -12.54 10.85
N GLY A 173 -7.14 -11.99 10.09
CA GLY A 173 -5.96 -11.31 10.61
C GLY A 173 -6.24 -9.83 10.87
N LEU A 174 -5.35 -9.18 11.62
CA LEU A 174 -5.38 -7.74 11.81
C LEU A 174 -4.27 -7.06 11.01
N PRO A 175 -4.51 -5.86 10.48
CA PRO A 175 -3.47 -5.06 9.84
C PRO A 175 -2.37 -4.70 10.84
N GLU A 176 -1.13 -4.62 10.37
CA GLU A 176 0.01 -4.28 11.24
C GLU A 176 -0.11 -2.88 11.85
N ASN A 177 -0.68 -1.96 11.09
CA ASN A 177 -0.88 -0.55 11.48
C ASN A 177 -2.11 -0.31 12.37
N ILE A 178 -2.77 -1.38 12.87
CA ILE A 178 -3.99 -1.26 13.69
C ILE A 178 -3.76 -0.40 14.94
N ALA A 179 -2.56 -0.43 15.51
CA ALA A 179 -2.20 0.41 16.66
C ALA A 179 -2.25 1.91 16.34
N GLY A 180 -2.08 2.28 15.10
CA GLY A 180 -2.14 3.65 14.60
C GLY A 180 -3.55 4.15 14.24
N ARG A 181 -4.61 3.36 14.44
CA ARG A 181 -5.97 3.68 13.95
C ARG A 181 -6.51 5.04 14.42
N PHE A 182 -6.25 5.43 15.66
CA PHE A 182 -6.70 6.72 16.20
C PHE A 182 -5.92 7.89 15.59
N TRP A 183 -4.65 7.68 15.29
CA TRP A 183 -3.83 8.66 14.59
C TRP A 183 -4.26 8.84 13.14
N ALA A 184 -4.65 7.75 12.47
CA ALA A 184 -5.27 7.82 11.14
C ALA A 184 -6.60 8.61 11.16
N GLU A 185 -7.38 8.45 12.21
CA GLU A 185 -8.61 9.23 12.38
C GLU A 185 -8.32 10.72 12.60
N ILE A 186 -7.31 11.05 13.40
CA ILE A 186 -6.87 12.43 13.61
C ILE A 186 -6.39 13.04 12.28
N GLU A 187 -5.54 12.33 11.54
CA GLU A 187 -5.03 12.75 10.24
C GLU A 187 -6.17 13.01 9.23
N TYR A 188 -7.22 12.21 9.28
CA TYR A 188 -8.42 12.37 8.45
C TYR A 188 -9.33 13.53 8.90
N ARG A 189 -9.46 13.77 10.21
CA ARG A 189 -10.39 14.77 10.77
C ARG A 189 -9.85 16.20 10.72
N ILE A 190 -8.54 16.40 10.86
CA ILE A 190 -7.93 17.73 10.84
C ILE A 190 -8.24 18.50 9.55
N PRO A 191 -8.01 17.93 8.32
CA PRO A 191 -8.38 18.60 7.08
C PRO A 191 -9.88 18.89 6.97
N LYS A 192 -10.73 17.96 7.42
CA LYS A 192 -12.18 18.17 7.44
C LYS A 192 -12.59 19.33 8.34
N TYR A 193 -12.02 19.41 9.53
CA TYR A 193 -12.25 20.52 10.44
C TYR A 193 -11.85 21.85 9.80
N ASN A 194 -10.66 21.91 9.21
CA ASN A 194 -10.18 23.11 8.55
C ASN A 194 -11.08 23.53 7.37
N ILE A 195 -11.50 22.58 6.51
CA ILE A 195 -12.43 22.85 5.42
C ILE A 195 -13.76 23.37 5.95
N THR A 196 -14.29 22.79 7.04
CA THR A 196 -15.53 23.25 7.65
C THR A 196 -15.37 24.66 8.25
N LYS A 197 -14.22 24.90 8.89
CA LYS A 197 -13.87 26.23 9.42
C LYS A 197 -13.80 27.27 8.30
N PHE A 198 -13.17 26.93 7.17
CA PHE A 198 -13.15 27.80 5.98
C PHE A 198 -14.55 28.05 5.38
N LYS A 199 -15.38 27.00 5.27
CA LYS A 199 -16.74 27.12 4.71
C LYS A 199 -17.68 27.93 5.60
N ASN A 200 -17.57 27.76 6.91
CA ASN A 200 -18.44 28.43 7.88
C ASN A 200 -17.99 29.87 8.21
N GLY A 201 -16.84 30.27 7.69
CA GLY A 201 -16.14 31.50 8.08
C GLY A 201 -15.53 31.36 9.47
N PHE A 202 -14.34 31.93 9.62
CA PHE A 202 -13.72 32.10 10.92
C PHE A 202 -14.64 32.93 11.83
N THR A 203 -14.38 32.94 13.11
CA THR A 203 -14.99 33.82 14.12
C THR A 203 -15.38 35.16 13.51
N PRO A 204 -16.53 35.72 13.86
CA PRO A 204 -16.93 37.00 13.30
C PRO A 204 -15.78 38.01 13.44
N SER A 205 -15.35 38.56 12.32
CA SER A 205 -14.18 39.44 12.25
C SER A 205 -14.44 40.77 12.98
N ALA A 206 -15.69 41.11 13.18
CA ALA A 206 -16.12 42.30 13.92
C ALA A 206 -17.50 42.09 14.55
N LEU A 207 -17.63 42.57 15.79
CA LEU A 207 -18.90 42.78 16.44
C LEU A 207 -19.25 44.27 16.32
N ILE A 208 -20.31 44.58 15.62
CA ILE A 208 -20.83 45.96 15.49
C ILE A 208 -22.04 46.08 16.38
N GLN A 209 -21.96 46.96 17.36
CA GLN A 209 -23.08 47.30 18.22
C GLN A 209 -23.68 48.64 17.77
N ALA A 210 -24.94 48.64 17.37
CA ALA A 210 -25.68 49.83 17.03
C ALA A 210 -26.68 50.13 18.12
N TYR A 211 -26.71 51.40 18.58
CA TYR A 211 -27.59 51.84 19.63
C TYR A 211 -28.69 52.74 19.08
N GLY A 212 -29.93 52.55 19.52
CA GLY A 212 -31.09 53.37 19.14
C GLY A 212 -32.28 52.52 18.67
N ALA A 213 -33.38 53.18 18.39
CA ALA A 213 -34.62 52.57 17.90
C ALA A 213 -34.51 52.32 16.38
N LEU A 214 -33.67 51.35 16.00
CA LEU A 214 -33.58 50.91 14.60
C LEU A 214 -34.74 49.96 14.29
N THR A 215 -35.37 50.16 13.13
CA THR A 215 -36.33 49.19 12.60
C THR A 215 -35.65 47.94 12.14
N PRO A 216 -36.33 46.77 12.13
CA PRO A 216 -35.73 45.53 11.59
C PRO A 216 -35.24 45.67 10.16
N GLU A 217 -35.92 46.53 9.35
CA GLU A 217 -35.52 46.82 7.95
C GLU A 217 -34.23 47.61 7.87
N ASP A 218 -34.04 48.63 8.72
CA ASP A 218 -32.82 49.42 8.79
C ASP A 218 -31.62 48.60 9.32
N ALA A 219 -31.87 47.72 10.26
CA ALA A 219 -30.86 46.78 10.74
C ALA A 219 -30.39 45.81 9.63
N GLN A 220 -31.30 45.32 8.79
CA GLN A 220 -30.96 44.49 7.63
C GLN A 220 -30.19 45.26 6.55
N LYS A 221 -30.59 46.50 6.27
CA LYS A 221 -29.87 47.39 5.30
C LYS A 221 -28.47 47.68 5.81
N MET A 222 -28.33 47.99 7.08
CA MET A 222 -27.04 48.26 7.72
C MET A 222 -26.13 47.01 7.68
N LYS A 223 -26.66 45.84 8.02
CA LYS A 223 -25.94 44.59 7.90
C LYS A 223 -25.45 44.33 6.49
N LYS A 224 -26.34 44.50 5.50
CA LYS A 224 -26.01 44.29 4.10
C LYS A 224 -24.95 45.27 3.61
N SER A 225 -25.05 46.57 3.99
CA SER A 225 -24.05 47.57 3.67
C SER A 225 -22.67 47.26 4.22
N PHE A 226 -22.58 46.71 5.44
CA PHE A 226 -21.32 46.25 6.02
C PHE A 226 -20.81 45.01 5.32
N GLU A 227 -21.66 44.01 5.04
CA GLU A 227 -21.30 42.85 4.25
C GLU A 227 -20.75 43.22 2.88
N ASP A 228 -21.42 44.16 2.16
CA ASP A 228 -20.99 44.62 0.84
C ASP A 228 -19.69 45.46 0.88
N THR A 229 -19.41 46.17 1.97
CA THR A 229 -18.23 47.02 2.11
C THR A 229 -16.98 46.22 2.53
N PHE A 230 -17.19 45.18 3.32
CA PHE A 230 -16.08 44.36 3.91
C PHE A 230 -15.94 42.96 3.30
N SER A 231 -16.85 42.53 2.42
CA SER A 231 -16.72 41.31 1.65
C SER A 231 -16.11 41.60 0.27
N ASP A 232 -14.81 41.83 0.25
CA ASP A 232 -14.09 41.73 -1.01
C ASP A 232 -13.93 40.26 -1.41
N THR A 233 -13.96 40.03 -2.71
CA THR A 233 -14.02 38.74 -3.38
C THR A 233 -13.25 37.62 -2.69
N GLY A 234 -13.99 36.75 -2.00
CA GLY A 234 -13.46 35.50 -1.43
C GLY A 234 -13.28 35.46 0.10
N ASN A 235 -13.52 36.56 0.80
CA ASN A 235 -13.36 36.59 2.25
C ASN A 235 -14.74 36.42 2.96
N ASN A 236 -14.94 35.24 3.55
CA ASN A 236 -16.14 34.90 4.34
C ASN A 236 -16.12 35.57 5.73
N SER A 237 -15.76 36.86 5.81
CA SER A 237 -15.79 37.60 7.08
C SER A 237 -17.22 37.80 7.52
N LYS A 238 -17.65 37.11 8.55
CA LYS A 238 -18.97 37.27 9.15
C LYS A 238 -18.95 38.43 10.13
N ILE A 239 -19.74 39.48 9.85
CA ILE A 239 -19.96 40.57 10.77
C ILE A 239 -21.20 40.24 11.63
N LEU A 240 -21.02 40.24 12.95
CA LEU A 240 -22.14 40.13 13.87
C LEU A 240 -22.67 41.56 14.19
N LEU A 241 -23.87 41.85 13.72
CA LEU A 241 -24.56 43.10 14.05
C LEU A 241 -25.52 42.87 15.21
N GLN A 242 -25.31 43.58 16.32
CA GLN A 242 -26.18 43.59 17.48
C GLN A 242 -26.85 44.94 17.57
N VAL A 243 -28.18 44.99 17.52
CA VAL A 243 -28.99 46.21 17.69
C VAL A 243 -29.53 46.24 19.09
N LEU A 244 -29.23 47.30 19.83
CA LEU A 244 -29.56 47.47 21.24
C LEU A 244 -30.30 48.79 21.44
N ARG A 245 -31.21 48.84 22.44
CA ARG A 245 -31.95 50.08 22.77
C ARG A 245 -31.05 51.12 23.44
N SER A 246 -30.19 50.67 24.33
CA SER A 246 -29.22 51.49 25.03
C SER A 246 -27.88 50.80 25.18
N LYS A 247 -26.84 51.51 25.59
CA LYS A 247 -25.53 50.93 25.86
C LYS A 247 -25.54 50.01 27.06
N GLU A 248 -26.47 50.23 27.97
CA GLU A 248 -26.61 49.41 29.21
C GLU A 248 -27.23 48.04 28.93
N ASP A 249 -27.90 47.87 27.79
CA ASP A 249 -28.49 46.61 27.33
C ASP A 249 -27.43 45.75 26.58
N SER A 250 -26.18 46.19 26.48
CA SER A 250 -25.15 45.43 25.75
C SER A 250 -24.76 44.18 26.50
N ALA A 251 -24.89 43.04 25.83
CA ALA A 251 -24.31 41.78 26.32
C ALA A 251 -22.79 41.86 26.23
N ASP A 252 -22.14 41.41 27.30
CA ASP A 252 -20.70 41.27 27.33
C ASP A 252 -20.29 40.09 26.44
N VAL A 253 -19.67 40.35 25.33
CA VAL A 253 -19.26 39.33 24.35
C VAL A 253 -17.80 38.98 24.59
N HIS A 254 -17.54 37.91 25.30
CA HIS A 254 -16.22 37.36 25.42
C HIS A 254 -15.91 36.55 24.16
N ILE A 255 -15.02 37.03 23.32
CA ILE A 255 -14.48 36.28 22.20
C ILE A 255 -13.42 35.32 22.80
N LEU A 256 -13.74 34.04 22.82
CA LEU A 256 -12.75 33.01 23.13
C LEU A 256 -11.79 32.94 21.94
N GLU A 257 -10.58 33.43 22.13
CA GLU A 257 -9.52 33.28 21.15
C GLU A 257 -9.28 31.77 20.92
N ASP A 258 -9.46 31.35 19.69
CA ASP A 258 -9.15 29.98 19.29
C ASP A 258 -7.61 29.83 19.15
N LYS A 259 -6.96 29.49 20.26
CA LYS A 259 -5.52 29.22 20.29
C LYS A 259 -5.14 27.85 19.69
N SER A 260 -6.07 27.19 19.00
CA SER A 260 -5.89 25.81 18.54
C SER A 260 -5.03 25.68 17.28
N GLU A 261 -4.75 26.76 16.54
CA GLU A 261 -4.05 26.66 15.24
C GLU A 261 -2.65 26.07 15.33
N GLY A 262 -1.85 26.46 16.32
CA GLY A 262 -0.51 25.90 16.56
C GLY A 262 -0.57 24.43 17.00
N ASN A 263 -1.56 24.08 17.82
CA ASN A 263 -1.74 22.72 18.31
C ASN A 263 -2.13 21.72 17.21
N PHE A 264 -2.89 22.15 16.20
CA PHE A 264 -3.25 21.27 15.08
C PHE A 264 -2.08 20.92 14.19
N LEU A 265 -1.13 21.83 13.96
CA LEU A 265 0.07 21.55 13.16
C LEU A 265 0.96 20.50 13.87
N ASP A 266 1.15 20.65 15.16
CA ASP A 266 1.95 19.70 15.94
C ASP A 266 1.23 18.34 16.06
N LEU A 267 -0.09 18.36 16.25
CA LEU A 267 -0.91 17.15 16.25
C LEU A 267 -0.84 16.41 14.90
N GLN A 268 -0.84 17.12 13.79
CA GLN A 268 -0.68 16.55 12.45
C GLN A 268 0.69 15.89 12.27
N LYS A 269 1.77 16.54 12.73
CA LYS A 269 3.13 15.97 12.73
C LYS A 269 3.20 14.71 13.59
N MET A 270 2.63 14.74 14.79
CA MET A 270 2.57 13.58 15.68
C MET A 270 1.77 12.43 15.06
N ALA A 271 0.64 12.73 14.40
CA ALA A 271 -0.16 11.73 13.71
C ALA A 271 0.62 11.05 12.58
N ALA A 272 1.35 11.83 11.78
CA ALA A 272 2.20 11.30 10.73
C ALA A 272 3.33 10.41 11.28
N GLN A 273 4.02 10.83 12.34
CA GLN A 273 5.05 10.01 13.00
C GLN A 273 4.48 8.70 13.57
N ALA A 274 3.32 8.78 14.21
CA ALA A 274 2.64 7.61 14.76
C ALA A 274 2.18 6.64 13.69
N ALA A 275 1.72 7.15 12.52
CA ALA A 275 1.34 6.34 11.37
C ALA A 275 2.54 5.55 10.82
N VAL A 276 3.69 6.22 10.65
CA VAL A 276 4.92 5.59 10.19
C VAL A 276 5.39 4.51 11.16
N THR A 277 5.40 4.81 12.46
CA THR A 277 5.80 3.87 13.51
C THR A 277 4.87 2.66 13.56
N ALA A 278 3.55 2.89 13.55
CA ALA A 278 2.54 1.82 13.54
C ALA A 278 2.65 0.94 12.29
N GLY A 279 2.98 1.53 11.15
CA GLY A 279 3.21 0.83 9.89
C GLY A 279 4.56 0.14 9.77
N ARG A 280 5.43 0.21 10.80
CA ARG A 280 6.80 -0.34 10.76
C ARG A 280 7.57 0.14 9.53
N SER A 281 7.46 1.42 9.23
CA SER A 281 8.21 2.12 8.20
C SER A 281 9.09 3.19 8.83
N THR A 282 9.74 4.01 8.01
CA THR A 282 10.60 5.10 8.46
C THR A 282 10.18 6.42 7.82
N MET A 283 10.47 7.53 8.49
CA MET A 283 10.08 8.85 8.01
C MET A 283 10.79 9.20 6.70
N ALA A 284 12.04 8.80 6.53
CA ALA A 284 12.80 9.05 5.32
C ALA A 284 12.17 8.43 4.08
N LEU A 285 11.55 7.24 4.22
CA LEU A 285 10.87 6.57 3.11
C LEU A 285 9.52 7.22 2.76
N THR A 286 8.87 7.90 3.70
CA THR A 286 7.56 8.53 3.46
C THR A 286 7.64 9.90 2.78
N GLY A 287 8.85 10.42 2.53
CA GLY A 287 9.04 11.75 1.96
C GLY A 287 8.68 12.90 2.91
N ILE A 288 8.41 12.61 4.18
CA ILE A 288 8.12 13.62 5.19
C ILE A 288 9.44 14.15 5.74
N ALA A 289 9.76 15.40 5.41
CA ALA A 289 10.97 16.03 5.90
C ALA A 289 10.96 16.18 7.44
N GLN A 290 11.94 15.61 8.10
CA GLN A 290 12.21 15.94 9.51
C GLN A 290 13.00 17.26 9.55
N GLY A 291 12.49 18.24 10.30
CA GLY A 291 13.08 19.58 10.37
C GLY A 291 14.59 19.54 10.61
N GLY A 292 15.37 20.08 9.68
CA GLY A 292 16.80 20.32 9.79
C GLY A 292 17.74 19.22 9.27
N LYS A 293 17.26 18.02 8.90
CA LYS A 293 18.10 16.98 8.27
C LYS A 293 17.35 16.31 7.14
N LEU A 294 17.66 16.68 5.91
CA LEU A 294 17.57 15.74 4.80
C LEU A 294 18.58 14.62 5.12
N GLY A 295 18.08 13.41 5.40
CA GLY A 295 18.97 12.28 5.68
C GLY A 295 20.01 12.15 4.58
N SER A 296 21.22 11.77 4.92
CA SER A 296 22.23 11.44 3.92
C SER A 296 21.71 10.27 3.07
N ASN A 297 22.11 10.17 1.81
CA ASN A 297 21.76 9.03 0.96
C ASN A 297 22.06 7.69 1.64
N GLN A 298 23.10 7.64 2.47
CA GLN A 298 23.43 6.44 3.26
C GLN A 298 22.37 6.13 4.31
N GLN A 299 21.89 7.13 5.05
CA GLN A 299 20.84 6.93 6.05
C GLN A 299 19.55 6.40 5.41
N ILE A 300 19.13 6.94 4.26
CA ILE A 300 17.93 6.48 3.55
C ILE A 300 18.11 5.01 3.11
N ARG A 301 19.29 4.62 2.67
CA ARG A 301 19.61 3.22 2.30
C ARG A 301 19.53 2.29 3.50
N ASP A 302 20.14 2.66 4.62
CA ASP A 302 20.15 1.85 5.83
C ASP A 302 18.72 1.66 6.36
N GLU A 303 17.91 2.73 6.34
CA GLU A 303 16.50 2.67 6.72
C GLU A 303 15.68 1.81 5.75
N LEU A 304 15.91 1.92 4.45
CA LEU A 304 15.28 1.07 3.43
C LEU A 304 15.64 -0.41 3.65
N GLU A 305 16.93 -0.70 3.84
CA GLU A 305 17.40 -2.07 4.08
C GLU A 305 16.78 -2.64 5.36
N PHE A 306 16.67 -1.84 6.41
CA PHE A 306 16.01 -2.24 7.64
C PHE A 306 14.55 -2.64 7.39
N VAL A 307 13.76 -1.81 6.68
CA VAL A 307 12.35 -2.11 6.36
C VAL A 307 12.24 -3.36 5.48
N ILE A 308 13.11 -3.49 4.47
CA ILE A 308 13.14 -4.67 3.60
C ILE A 308 13.43 -5.94 4.42
N ASN A 309 14.42 -5.91 5.27
CA ASN A 309 14.84 -7.10 6.02
C ASN A 309 13.84 -7.49 7.12
N THR A 310 13.22 -6.50 7.80
CA THR A 310 12.34 -6.76 8.95
C THR A 310 10.88 -6.98 8.59
N SER A 311 10.38 -6.35 7.53
CA SER A 311 8.96 -6.38 7.15
C SER A 311 8.73 -7.07 5.80
N ILE A 312 9.46 -6.67 4.75
CA ILE A 312 9.17 -7.07 3.37
C ILE A 312 9.62 -8.51 3.08
N LYS A 313 10.88 -8.85 3.34
CA LYS A 313 11.41 -10.20 3.07
C LYS A 313 10.64 -11.32 3.77
N PRO A 314 10.25 -11.19 5.06
CA PRO A 314 9.42 -12.20 5.72
C PRO A 314 8.06 -12.39 5.05
N PHE A 315 7.46 -11.30 4.57
CA PHE A 315 6.19 -11.39 3.86
C PHE A 315 6.36 -11.98 2.45
N ARG A 316 7.34 -11.54 1.66
CA ARG A 316 7.66 -12.13 0.35
C ARG A 316 7.84 -13.66 0.44
N ARG A 317 8.54 -14.13 1.47
CA ARG A 317 8.73 -15.57 1.71
C ARG A 317 7.40 -16.29 1.89
N LYS A 318 6.49 -15.74 2.71
CA LYS A 318 5.14 -16.29 2.91
C LYS A 318 4.31 -16.28 1.63
N LEU A 319 4.41 -15.19 0.86
CA LEU A 319 3.70 -14.99 -0.39
C LEU A 319 4.13 -16.04 -1.43
N VAL A 320 5.45 -16.20 -1.62
CA VAL A 320 5.99 -17.22 -2.53
C VAL A 320 5.58 -18.62 -2.09
N GLN A 321 5.71 -18.95 -0.81
CA GLN A 321 5.38 -20.29 -0.30
C GLN A 321 3.89 -20.60 -0.39
N LYS A 322 3.01 -19.63 -0.12
CA LYS A 322 1.57 -19.90 0.03
C LYS A 322 0.75 -19.60 -1.22
N ILE A 323 1.24 -18.77 -2.13
CA ILE A 323 0.52 -18.39 -3.35
C ILE A 323 1.27 -18.82 -4.60
N VAL A 324 2.50 -18.34 -4.78
CA VAL A 324 3.24 -18.57 -6.02
C VAL A 324 3.57 -20.04 -6.22
N ASN A 325 4.12 -20.70 -5.20
CA ASN A 325 4.46 -22.12 -5.30
C ASN A 325 3.25 -23.04 -5.56
N PRO A 326 2.09 -22.90 -4.87
CA PRO A 326 0.88 -23.63 -5.22
C PRO A 326 0.42 -23.40 -6.67
N PHE A 327 0.39 -22.16 -7.14
CA PHE A 327 0.03 -21.82 -8.51
C PHE A 327 0.94 -22.49 -9.53
N ILE A 328 2.25 -22.39 -9.35
CA ILE A 328 3.24 -23.05 -10.22
C ILE A 328 3.13 -24.58 -10.13
N ALA A 329 2.93 -25.12 -8.92
CA ALA A 329 2.82 -26.57 -8.72
C ALA A 329 1.59 -27.17 -9.42
N GLU A 330 0.43 -26.49 -9.38
CA GLU A 330 -0.75 -26.97 -10.07
C GLU A 330 -0.56 -26.94 -11.60
N ASN A 331 0.01 -25.88 -12.16
CA ASN A 331 0.32 -25.79 -13.58
C ASN A 331 1.41 -26.80 -14.01
N ARG A 332 2.38 -27.10 -13.15
CA ARG A 332 3.43 -28.07 -13.43
C ARG A 332 2.91 -29.50 -13.57
N LYS A 333 1.83 -29.85 -12.86
CA LYS A 333 1.19 -31.17 -12.98
C LYS A 333 0.71 -31.43 -14.41
N GLN A 334 0.31 -30.40 -15.12
CA GLN A 334 -0.25 -30.47 -16.45
C GLN A 334 0.80 -30.12 -17.54
N ASN A 335 1.78 -29.27 -17.23
CA ASN A 335 2.79 -28.82 -18.17
C ASN A 335 4.22 -29.16 -17.66
N THR A 336 4.76 -30.26 -18.14
CA THR A 336 6.12 -30.73 -17.79
C THR A 336 7.22 -29.78 -18.26
N LYS A 337 6.94 -28.89 -19.25
CA LYS A 337 7.88 -27.88 -19.74
C LYS A 337 8.25 -26.85 -18.69
N LEU A 338 7.44 -26.68 -17.65
CA LEU A 338 7.74 -25.77 -16.54
C LEU A 338 8.91 -26.25 -15.66
N GLY A 339 9.25 -27.53 -15.72
CA GLY A 339 10.38 -28.10 -14.96
C GLY A 339 10.34 -27.75 -13.47
N ASN A 340 11.51 -27.68 -12.84
CA ASN A 340 11.65 -27.30 -11.42
C ASN A 340 12.11 -25.84 -11.25
N VAL A 341 11.61 -24.93 -12.09
CA VAL A 341 11.92 -23.51 -11.99
C VAL A 341 11.33 -22.94 -10.71
N MET A 342 12.13 -22.22 -9.95
CA MET A 342 11.68 -21.45 -8.77
C MET A 342 11.64 -19.97 -9.12
N LEU A 343 10.64 -19.26 -8.59
CA LEU A 343 10.54 -17.82 -8.74
C LEU A 343 11.10 -17.11 -7.51
N HIS A 344 11.83 -16.06 -7.75
CA HIS A 344 12.34 -15.13 -6.74
C HIS A 344 11.81 -13.73 -7.03
N ILE A 345 11.54 -12.96 -5.98
CA ILE A 345 11.20 -11.54 -6.12
C ILE A 345 12.48 -10.74 -5.94
N ALA A 346 12.94 -10.11 -7.01
CA ALA A 346 14.12 -9.26 -7.00
C ALA A 346 13.90 -8.01 -6.12
N ASN A 347 14.96 -7.54 -5.46
CA ASN A 347 14.86 -6.30 -4.70
C ASN A 347 14.99 -5.11 -5.65
N SER A 348 14.00 -4.21 -5.67
CA SER A 348 14.20 -2.91 -6.28
C SER A 348 15.20 -2.09 -5.47
N ASN A 349 16.01 -1.35 -6.18
CA ASN A 349 16.92 -0.38 -5.59
C ASN A 349 16.44 1.03 -5.94
N PRO A 350 15.52 1.61 -5.13
CA PRO A 350 14.88 2.89 -5.44
C PRO A 350 15.87 4.07 -5.45
N ILE A 351 17.11 3.82 -4.99
CA ILE A 351 18.19 4.82 -4.99
C ILE A 351 19.24 4.33 -5.97
N SER A 352 19.52 5.14 -7.00
CA SER A 352 20.52 4.83 -8.02
C SER A 352 21.83 4.32 -7.42
N MET A 353 22.30 3.18 -7.92
CA MET A 353 23.59 2.59 -7.57
C MET A 353 24.79 3.48 -8.03
N ALA A 354 24.55 4.47 -8.87
CA ALA A 354 25.58 5.39 -9.39
C ALA A 354 26.38 6.13 -8.29
N SER A 355 25.91 6.09 -7.05
CA SER A 355 26.62 6.62 -5.88
C SER A 355 27.29 5.54 -5.02
N LEU A 356 27.23 4.28 -5.38
CA LEU A 356 28.11 3.27 -4.80
C LEU A 356 29.53 3.61 -5.26
N ILE A 357 30.33 4.10 -4.31
CA ILE A 357 31.78 4.03 -4.44
C ILE A 357 32.10 2.55 -4.33
N VAL A 358 32.04 1.86 -5.46
CA VAL A 358 32.65 0.55 -5.58
C VAL A 358 34.14 0.84 -5.37
N PRO A 359 34.81 0.20 -4.40
CA PRO A 359 36.26 0.35 -4.27
C PRO A 359 36.85 0.06 -5.65
N LYS A 360 37.64 0.99 -6.18
CA LYS A 360 38.25 0.85 -7.53
C LYS A 360 39.02 -0.45 -7.71
N ASP A 361 39.35 -1.10 -6.62
CA ASP A 361 40.10 -2.33 -6.51
C ASP A 361 39.20 -3.60 -6.50
N ALA A 362 37.88 -3.46 -6.51
CA ALA A 362 36.93 -4.59 -6.39
C ALA A 362 36.29 -5.01 -7.72
N LEU A 363 36.32 -4.14 -8.73
CA LEU A 363 35.77 -4.41 -10.07
C LEU A 363 36.76 -3.96 -11.16
N ASP A 364 36.89 -4.74 -12.19
CA ASP A 364 37.61 -4.35 -13.39
C ASP A 364 36.90 -3.18 -14.11
N ARG A 365 37.65 -2.44 -14.93
CA ARG A 365 37.16 -1.25 -15.64
C ARG A 365 35.96 -1.56 -16.54
N ASN A 366 35.94 -2.73 -17.17
CA ASN A 366 34.84 -3.18 -18.01
C ASN A 366 33.63 -3.63 -17.20
N GLU A 367 33.83 -4.30 -16.07
CA GLU A 367 32.76 -4.63 -15.12
C GLU A 367 32.09 -3.38 -14.56
N LEU A 368 32.87 -2.32 -14.29
CA LEU A 368 32.36 -1.05 -13.81
C LEU A 368 31.53 -0.31 -14.88
N ARG A 369 31.94 -0.43 -16.15
CA ARG A 369 31.20 0.12 -17.29
C ARG A 369 29.89 -0.62 -17.51
N GLU A 370 29.89 -1.95 -17.42
CA GLU A 370 28.71 -2.79 -17.56
C GLU A 370 27.67 -2.49 -16.44
N VAL A 371 28.13 -2.35 -15.19
CA VAL A 371 27.27 -1.95 -14.05
C VAL A 371 26.68 -0.55 -14.23
N LEU A 372 27.38 0.35 -14.93
CA LEU A 372 26.92 1.70 -15.25
C LEU A 372 26.10 1.78 -16.55
N GLY A 373 25.89 0.65 -17.23
CA GLY A 373 25.14 0.57 -18.48
C GLY A 373 25.90 1.02 -19.72
N TYR A 374 27.25 1.04 -19.69
CA TYR A 374 28.11 1.32 -20.85
C TYR A 374 28.64 0.03 -21.42
N GLU A 375 28.83 -0.02 -22.75
CA GLU A 375 29.47 -1.13 -23.42
C GLU A 375 30.94 -1.28 -23.00
N ALA A 376 31.42 -2.52 -22.94
CA ALA A 376 32.84 -2.82 -22.66
C ALA A 376 33.75 -2.16 -23.70
N GLN A 377 34.89 -1.62 -23.27
CA GLN A 377 35.91 -1.12 -24.17
C GLN A 377 36.85 -2.28 -24.56
N GLU A 378 37.09 -2.45 -25.83
CA GLU A 378 38.16 -3.35 -26.30
C GLU A 378 39.50 -2.86 -25.75
N GLU A 379 40.26 -3.76 -25.11
CA GLU A 379 41.62 -3.46 -24.68
C GLU A 379 42.50 -3.28 -25.92
N GLU A 380 42.99 -2.07 -26.13
CA GLU A 380 44.10 -1.84 -27.09
C GLU A 380 45.31 -2.64 -26.63
N MET A 381 45.64 -3.69 -27.35
CA MET A 381 46.90 -4.42 -27.10
C MET A 381 48.09 -3.46 -27.21
N PRO A 382 49.02 -3.48 -26.26
CA PRO A 382 50.22 -2.65 -26.35
C PRO A 382 50.98 -3.03 -27.61
N GLN A 383 51.17 -2.05 -28.51
CA GLN A 383 52.07 -2.23 -29.67
C GLN A 383 53.48 -2.47 -29.12
N ASN A 384 53.99 -3.69 -29.32
CA ASN A 384 55.41 -3.98 -29.12
C ASN A 384 56.20 -3.10 -30.09
N THR A 385 56.79 -2.03 -29.60
CA THR A 385 57.91 -1.36 -30.24
C THR A 385 59.13 -2.23 -30.00
N GLU A 386 59.46 -3.07 -31.00
CA GLU A 386 60.81 -3.60 -31.15
C GLU A 386 61.75 -2.44 -31.51
N GLU A 387 62.71 -2.13 -30.66
CA GLU A 387 64.04 -1.62 -30.96
C GLU A 387 65.12 -2.39 -30.17
#